data_78e767acade9180b123e700af1ed1811
#
_entry.id   78e767acade9180b123e700af1ed1811
#
_cell.length_a   1.000
_cell.length_b   1.000
_cell.length_c   1.000
_cell.angle_alpha   90.00
_cell.angle_beta   90.00
_cell.angle_gamma   90.00
#
_symmetry.space_group_name_H-M   'P 1'
#
loop_
_entity.id
_entity.type
_entity.pdbx_description
1 polymer ?
#
loop_
_entity_poly.entity_id
_entity_poly.type
_entity_poly.pdbx_seq_one_letter_code
_entity_poly.pdbx_strand_id
1 'polypeptide(L)'
;NVDGDYTLTNVPANATLVVSYLGYKTEKIPVGNKTRIDVTLREDTAEIEGVMVVAYGTAKKESFTGSAAVVKGGELQKRVVGNVTKSFEGTVAGVQVASGGGQPGEAASVIIRGIGSVNASATPLYVVDGIPFDGSLSAINPADIETMTVLKDASAGALYGPRGANGVIVITTKKGKKDKIRISYKGNVGIASRAIPRYDLVDMKDYVEMSYEALRNSAQYGTGMDFEGASRYAAANLGQQIGGLKNPEYYNPYKNYTWETLIDQSTGKIRSDAKAAWNENWLDEISDNSAIRTEHIVSVNGGSERANYGASLGYYMEDGILQNTDFSRYTGRVGADSQAKSWLKIGMNANFAHSESSYQSFEDASTSNVWYTAQFMAPVYPVYLKDMAGNNVRDADGRLQYEYGSEDDNGYANRPSAQGFNSKAELYNNKAYYTRNSLSARSYITFGTVREEARLYGLKLTMNFGTDYTDYQRTLVYDKEHGNAAQQGGRLSKTNTRTLSYTFNQLLTYDRTFGDHSLNLLAGHEYYRYKYNYALGEKTGIVG
;
A
#
# COMPACT_ATOMS: atom_id res chain seq x y z
N ASN A 1 19.60 -47.80 -4.12
CA ASN A 1 20.77 -47.15 -4.74
C ASN A 1 20.35 -45.83 -5.39
N VAL A 2 21.25 -45.19 -6.08
CA VAL A 2 20.99 -43.87 -6.72
C VAL A 2 20.00 -43.97 -7.89
N ASP A 3 19.84 -45.16 -8.46
CA ASP A 3 18.95 -45.45 -9.60
C ASP A 3 17.55 -45.89 -9.15
N GLY A 4 17.32 -45.96 -7.83
CA GLY A 4 16.03 -46.33 -7.24
C GLY A 4 15.83 -47.85 -7.10
N ASP A 5 16.84 -48.67 -7.39
CA ASP A 5 16.74 -50.11 -7.22
C ASP A 5 16.93 -50.54 -5.76
N TYR A 6 16.13 -51.47 -5.33
CA TYR A 6 16.21 -52.10 -4.01
C TYR A 6 16.13 -53.62 -4.11
N THR A 7 16.74 -54.30 -3.16
CA THR A 7 16.69 -55.77 -3.06
C THR A 7 16.36 -56.18 -1.63
N LEU A 8 15.33 -56.99 -1.48
CA LEU A 8 14.92 -57.59 -0.23
C LEU A 8 15.02 -59.11 -0.37
N THR A 9 15.74 -59.76 0.55
CA THR A 9 15.91 -61.20 0.56
C THR A 9 15.02 -61.85 1.63
N ASN A 10 14.58 -63.10 1.39
CA ASN A 10 13.78 -63.89 2.32
C ASN A 10 12.43 -63.25 2.73
N VAL A 11 11.76 -62.60 1.80
CA VAL A 11 10.46 -61.99 2.06
C VAL A 11 9.33 -63.03 1.91
N PRO A 12 8.51 -63.27 2.96
CA PRO A 12 7.39 -64.22 2.87
C PRO A 12 6.35 -63.76 1.83
N ALA A 13 5.70 -64.73 1.16
CA ALA A 13 4.67 -64.41 0.16
C ALA A 13 3.47 -63.64 0.71
N ASN A 14 3.16 -63.74 2.00
CA ASN A 14 2.11 -63.01 2.69
C ASN A 14 2.55 -61.64 3.23
N ALA A 15 3.78 -61.23 2.97
CA ALA A 15 4.28 -59.91 3.42
C ALA A 15 3.70 -58.76 2.59
N THR A 16 3.63 -57.61 3.21
CA THR A 16 3.30 -56.35 2.55
C THR A 16 4.53 -55.45 2.50
N LEU A 17 4.95 -55.06 1.31
CA LEU A 17 6.00 -54.08 1.11
C LEU A 17 5.43 -52.71 1.43
N VAL A 18 6.04 -51.99 2.37
CA VAL A 18 5.69 -50.61 2.73
C VAL A 18 6.81 -49.71 2.23
N VAL A 19 6.50 -48.86 1.26
CA VAL A 19 7.48 -47.92 0.70
C VAL A 19 7.04 -46.52 1.11
N SER A 20 7.90 -45.82 1.84
CA SER A 20 7.68 -44.45 2.29
C SER A 20 8.89 -43.58 1.94
N TYR A 21 8.63 -42.39 1.49
CA TYR A 21 9.63 -41.38 1.22
C TYR A 21 9.08 -40.01 1.63
N LEU A 22 9.92 -39.13 2.15
CA LEU A 22 9.52 -37.83 2.64
C LEU A 22 8.93 -36.98 1.48
N GLY A 23 7.70 -36.54 1.63
CA GLY A 23 6.97 -35.78 0.59
C GLY A 23 6.19 -36.66 -0.40
N TYR A 24 6.11 -37.97 -0.16
CA TYR A 24 5.34 -38.89 -0.99
C TYR A 24 4.38 -39.73 -0.13
N LYS A 25 3.22 -40.11 -0.70
CA LYS A 25 2.25 -40.99 -0.05
C LYS A 25 2.89 -42.35 0.14
N THR A 26 2.76 -42.88 1.37
CA THR A 26 3.20 -44.25 1.68
C THR A 26 2.36 -45.25 0.89
N GLU A 27 3.03 -46.04 0.05
CA GLU A 27 2.40 -47.11 -0.71
C GLU A 27 2.57 -48.44 0.00
N LYS A 28 1.49 -49.23 0.08
CA LYS A 28 1.48 -50.58 0.68
C LYS A 28 1.10 -51.57 -0.39
N ILE A 29 2.05 -52.45 -0.76
CA ILE A 29 1.89 -53.38 -1.87
C ILE A 29 2.07 -54.81 -1.34
N PRO A 30 1.05 -55.70 -1.48
CA PRO A 30 1.22 -57.08 -1.11
C PRO A 30 2.25 -57.76 -2.03
N VAL A 31 3.21 -58.46 -1.44
CA VAL A 31 4.31 -59.09 -2.16
C VAL A 31 3.80 -60.26 -3.02
N GLY A 32 3.02 -61.15 -2.43
CA GLY A 32 2.55 -62.34 -3.13
C GLY A 32 3.69 -63.19 -3.68
N ASN A 33 3.54 -63.71 -4.88
CA ASN A 33 4.55 -64.48 -5.59
C ASN A 33 5.42 -63.64 -6.55
N LYS A 34 5.44 -62.30 -6.37
CA LYS A 34 6.16 -61.39 -7.26
C LYS A 34 7.64 -61.37 -6.94
N THR A 35 8.48 -61.58 -7.94
CA THR A 35 9.95 -61.50 -7.83
C THR A 35 10.48 -60.08 -8.12
N ARG A 36 9.65 -59.22 -8.72
CA ARG A 36 9.95 -57.81 -8.99
C ARG A 36 8.69 -56.97 -8.72
N ILE A 37 8.85 -55.87 -8.00
CA ILE A 37 7.81 -54.93 -7.69
C ILE A 37 8.36 -53.55 -8.01
N ASP A 38 7.86 -52.92 -9.06
CA ASP A 38 8.15 -51.53 -9.39
C ASP A 38 7.13 -50.64 -8.64
N VAL A 39 7.63 -49.62 -7.94
CA VAL A 39 6.81 -48.74 -7.11
C VAL A 39 6.93 -47.33 -7.62
N THR A 40 5.80 -46.76 -8.00
CA THR A 40 5.73 -45.34 -8.32
C THR A 40 5.10 -44.62 -7.14
N LEU A 41 5.88 -43.85 -6.40
CA LEU A 41 5.40 -43.01 -5.32
C LEU A 41 4.73 -41.77 -5.91
N ARG A 42 3.52 -41.49 -5.45
CA ARG A 42 2.82 -40.26 -5.77
C ARG A 42 3.22 -39.19 -4.78
N GLU A 43 3.51 -38.00 -5.25
CA GLU A 43 3.75 -36.86 -4.36
C GLU A 43 2.61 -36.77 -3.35
N ASP A 44 2.97 -36.75 -2.08
CA ASP A 44 1.99 -36.43 -1.05
C ASP A 44 1.74 -34.92 -1.11
N THR A 45 0.83 -34.54 -2.01
CA THR A 45 0.26 -33.20 -2.06
C THR A 45 -0.70 -32.94 -0.91
N ALA A 46 -0.88 -33.91 0.02
CA ALA A 46 -1.36 -33.56 1.34
C ALA A 46 -0.32 -32.59 1.91
N GLU A 47 -0.50 -31.32 1.58
CA GLU A 47 0.06 -30.21 2.31
C GLU A 47 0.08 -30.59 3.78
N ILE A 48 1.10 -30.16 4.51
CA ILE A 48 1.06 -30.12 5.96
C ILE A 48 -0.12 -29.14 6.32
N GLU A 49 -1.32 -29.56 5.99
CA GLU A 49 -2.56 -28.94 6.40
C GLU A 49 -2.69 -29.15 7.89
N GLY A 50 -2.14 -28.22 8.64
CA GLY A 50 -2.35 -28.32 10.05
C GLY A 50 -1.28 -27.74 10.93
N VAL A 51 -0.13 -27.35 10.42
CA VAL A 51 0.87 -26.65 11.24
C VAL A 51 0.84 -25.17 10.92
N MET A 52 0.51 -24.35 11.92
CA MET A 52 0.58 -22.90 11.83
C MET A 52 1.69 -22.38 12.74
N VAL A 53 2.35 -21.33 12.31
CA VAL A 53 3.27 -20.59 13.17
C VAL A 53 2.44 -19.75 14.14
N VAL A 54 2.58 -20.02 15.42
CA VAL A 54 1.91 -19.28 16.49
C VAL A 54 2.98 -18.80 17.46
N ALA A 55 2.98 -17.52 17.76
CA ALA A 55 3.88 -16.91 18.71
C ALA A 55 5.33 -17.45 18.61
N TYR A 56 5.83 -18.05 19.64
CA TYR A 56 7.20 -18.57 19.74
C TYR A 56 7.34 -20.06 19.31
N GLY A 57 6.39 -20.59 18.54
CA GLY A 57 6.41 -22.00 18.13
C GLY A 57 5.47 -22.30 16.98
N THR A 58 5.27 -23.59 16.75
CA THR A 58 4.30 -24.10 15.78
C THR A 58 3.24 -24.92 16.51
N ALA A 59 1.97 -24.76 16.14
CA ALA A 59 0.87 -25.56 16.65
C ALA A 59 0.16 -26.26 15.48
N LYS A 60 -0.39 -27.44 15.74
CA LYS A 60 -1.32 -28.05 14.79
C LYS A 60 -2.62 -27.25 14.82
N LYS A 61 -3.17 -26.95 13.63
CA LYS A 61 -4.41 -26.20 13.49
C LYS A 61 -5.56 -26.82 14.28
N GLU A 62 -5.62 -28.14 14.32
CA GLU A 62 -6.62 -28.93 15.03
C GLU A 62 -6.50 -28.84 16.56
N SER A 63 -5.29 -28.65 17.09
CA SER A 63 -5.02 -28.53 18.53
C SER A 63 -4.96 -27.08 19.02
N PHE A 64 -5.09 -26.12 18.11
CA PHE A 64 -5.06 -24.70 18.47
C PHE A 64 -6.46 -24.23 18.89
N THR A 65 -6.63 -23.93 20.16
CA THR A 65 -7.91 -23.51 20.76
C THR A 65 -8.31 -22.07 20.41
N GLY A 66 -7.40 -21.29 19.84
CA GLY A 66 -7.64 -19.90 19.45
C GLY A 66 -8.17 -19.74 18.02
N SER A 67 -8.70 -18.54 17.71
CA SER A 67 -9.14 -18.18 16.37
C SER A 67 -7.96 -17.66 15.55
N ALA A 68 -7.50 -18.44 14.58
CA ALA A 68 -6.43 -18.08 13.66
C ALA A 68 -6.84 -18.29 12.20
N ALA A 69 -6.29 -17.48 11.32
CA ALA A 69 -6.41 -17.66 9.88
C ALA A 69 -5.03 -17.62 9.23
N VAL A 70 -4.77 -18.56 8.31
CA VAL A 70 -3.50 -18.63 7.59
C VAL A 70 -3.74 -18.26 6.13
N VAL A 71 -2.97 -17.33 5.61
CA VAL A 71 -2.93 -16.94 4.20
C VAL A 71 -1.58 -17.38 3.63
N LYS A 72 -1.61 -18.14 2.54
CA LYS A 72 -0.39 -18.60 1.87
C LYS A 72 0.22 -17.47 1.03
N GLY A 73 1.53 -17.44 0.91
CA GLY A 73 2.24 -16.43 0.11
C GLY A 73 1.78 -16.37 -1.35
N GLY A 74 1.38 -17.51 -1.92
CA GLY A 74 0.82 -17.55 -3.28
C GLY A 74 -0.47 -16.73 -3.43
N GLU A 75 -1.33 -16.69 -2.41
CA GLU A 75 -2.55 -15.86 -2.42
C GLU A 75 -2.22 -14.36 -2.33
N LEU A 76 -1.25 -14.00 -1.48
CA LEU A 76 -0.79 -12.61 -1.33
C LEU A 76 -0.17 -12.07 -2.62
N GLN A 77 0.46 -12.93 -3.42
CA GLN A 77 1.15 -12.58 -4.66
C GLN A 77 0.22 -12.47 -5.88
N LYS A 78 -1.07 -12.86 -5.76
CA LYS A 78 -2.06 -12.68 -6.84
C LYS A 78 -2.34 -11.21 -7.12
N ARG A 79 -2.13 -10.35 -6.12
CA ARG A 79 -2.23 -8.89 -6.25
C ARG A 79 -0.83 -8.29 -6.25
N VAL A 80 -0.51 -7.53 -7.28
CA VAL A 80 0.71 -6.72 -7.34
C VAL A 80 0.41 -5.41 -6.62
N VAL A 81 0.99 -5.22 -5.44
CA VAL A 81 0.71 -4.06 -4.58
C VAL A 81 2.00 -3.48 -4.01
N GLY A 82 2.04 -2.15 -3.89
CA GLY A 82 3.19 -1.43 -3.34
C GLY A 82 3.42 -1.68 -1.84
N ASN A 83 2.38 -2.10 -1.10
CA ASN A 83 2.48 -2.37 0.33
C ASN A 83 1.78 -3.69 0.69
N VAL A 84 2.44 -4.49 1.53
CA VAL A 84 1.94 -5.81 1.94
C VAL A 84 0.58 -5.75 2.64
N THR A 85 0.24 -4.64 3.30
CA THR A 85 -1.06 -4.50 3.96
C THR A 85 -2.23 -4.52 2.98
N LYS A 86 -2.05 -4.02 1.76
CA LYS A 86 -3.09 -4.07 0.70
C LYS A 86 -3.34 -5.49 0.18
N SER A 87 -2.38 -6.42 0.35
CA SER A 87 -2.56 -7.81 -0.08
C SER A 87 -3.53 -8.61 0.80
N PHE A 88 -3.89 -8.10 1.99
CA PHE A 88 -4.88 -8.76 2.88
C PHE A 88 -6.32 -8.43 2.55
N GLU A 89 -6.57 -7.41 1.77
CA GLU A 89 -7.91 -6.92 1.50
C GLU A 89 -8.81 -8.04 0.97
N GLY A 90 -9.90 -8.34 1.71
CA GLY A 90 -10.84 -9.39 1.37
C GLY A 90 -10.32 -10.83 1.52
N THR A 91 -9.10 -11.06 2.09
CA THR A 91 -8.53 -12.41 2.19
C THR A 91 -8.83 -13.11 3.51
N VAL A 92 -9.09 -12.37 4.58
CA VAL A 92 -9.27 -12.94 5.93
C VAL A 92 -10.55 -12.43 6.57
N ALA A 93 -11.46 -13.33 6.93
CA ALA A 93 -12.68 -12.97 7.66
C ALA A 93 -12.35 -12.33 9.03
N GLY A 94 -13.04 -11.23 9.36
CA GLY A 94 -12.82 -10.49 10.62
C GLY A 94 -11.57 -9.60 10.64
N VAL A 95 -10.95 -9.38 9.48
CA VAL A 95 -9.90 -8.39 9.26
C VAL A 95 -10.45 -7.32 8.31
N GLN A 96 -10.51 -6.10 8.79
CA GLN A 96 -10.83 -4.94 7.98
C GLN A 96 -9.56 -4.31 7.45
N VAL A 97 -9.52 -4.08 6.16
CA VAL A 97 -8.42 -3.40 5.48
C VAL A 97 -8.99 -2.21 4.74
N ALA A 98 -8.55 -1.02 5.09
CA ALA A 98 -8.99 0.22 4.48
C ALA A 98 -7.79 1.01 3.93
N SER A 99 -7.80 1.26 2.63
CA SER A 99 -6.87 2.20 2.00
C SER A 99 -7.46 3.61 2.08
N GLY A 100 -6.85 4.50 2.84
CA GLY A 100 -7.36 5.85 3.09
C GLY A 100 -7.29 6.76 1.86
N GLY A 101 -6.10 6.96 1.33
CA GLY A 101 -5.86 7.98 0.28
C GLY A 101 -5.71 7.44 -1.14
N GLY A 102 -5.47 6.15 -1.33
CA GLY A 102 -5.17 5.58 -2.66
C GLY A 102 -3.82 6.00 -3.24
N GLN A 103 -2.98 6.66 -2.46
CA GLN A 103 -1.65 7.08 -2.89
C GLN A 103 -0.76 5.88 -3.23
N PRO A 104 0.11 5.99 -4.24
CA PRO A 104 1.09 4.95 -4.56
C PRO A 104 1.94 4.57 -3.34
N GLY A 105 2.13 3.27 -3.11
CA GLY A 105 2.96 2.76 -2.00
C GLY A 105 2.41 2.94 -0.60
N GLU A 106 1.27 3.62 -0.41
CA GLU A 106 0.64 3.85 0.89
C GLU A 106 0.20 2.53 1.55
N ALA A 107 0.39 2.45 2.88
CA ALA A 107 -0.09 1.33 3.68
C ALA A 107 -1.61 1.42 3.88
N ALA A 108 -2.30 0.29 3.75
CA ALA A 108 -3.67 0.21 4.21
C ALA A 108 -3.73 0.07 5.74
N SER A 109 -4.73 0.69 6.35
CA SER A 109 -5.06 0.45 7.75
C SER A 109 -5.62 -0.95 7.92
N VAL A 110 -5.06 -1.72 8.85
CA VAL A 110 -5.50 -3.08 9.16
C VAL A 110 -6.05 -3.11 10.56
N ILE A 111 -7.29 -3.55 10.72
CA ILE A 111 -7.99 -3.64 12.00
C ILE A 111 -8.55 -5.06 12.15
N ILE A 112 -8.29 -5.69 13.30
CA ILE A 112 -8.75 -7.04 13.59
C ILE A 112 -9.90 -6.96 14.60
N ARG A 113 -11.08 -7.51 14.24
CA ARG A 113 -12.31 -7.54 15.07
C ARG A 113 -12.85 -6.17 15.53
N GLY A 114 -12.50 -5.10 14.81
CA GLY A 114 -12.99 -3.75 15.08
C GLY A 114 -12.06 -2.91 15.96
N ILE A 115 -12.49 -1.69 16.26
CA ILE A 115 -11.70 -0.70 17.00
C ILE A 115 -11.90 -0.97 18.50
N GLY A 116 -10.84 -1.34 19.19
CA GLY A 116 -10.85 -1.65 20.62
C GLY A 116 -10.78 -0.43 21.54
N SER A 117 -10.36 0.73 21.03
CA SER A 117 -10.20 1.97 21.81
C SER A 117 -10.41 3.20 20.95
N VAL A 118 -11.04 4.24 21.51
CA VAL A 118 -11.22 5.54 20.84
C VAL A 118 -9.92 6.35 20.85
N ASN A 119 -9.10 6.21 21.89
CA ASN A 119 -7.92 7.05 22.10
C ASN A 119 -6.58 6.32 21.89
N ALA A 120 -6.60 5.00 21.74
CA ALA A 120 -5.39 4.20 21.51
C ALA A 120 -5.35 3.64 20.08
N SER A 121 -4.14 3.31 19.60
CA SER A 121 -3.97 2.67 18.31
C SER A 121 -4.74 1.36 18.22
N ALA A 122 -5.45 1.13 17.11
CA ALA A 122 -6.11 -0.13 16.78
C ALA A 122 -5.24 -1.05 15.90
N THR A 123 -3.99 -0.65 15.61
CA THR A 123 -3.08 -1.39 14.75
C THR A 123 -2.66 -2.72 15.39
N PRO A 124 -2.74 -3.86 14.69
CA PRO A 124 -2.27 -5.13 15.20
C PRO A 124 -0.75 -5.16 15.34
N LEU A 125 -0.24 -6.03 16.19
CA LEU A 125 1.18 -6.31 16.29
C LEU A 125 1.62 -7.14 15.07
N TYR A 126 2.68 -6.71 14.41
CA TYR A 126 3.34 -7.51 13.38
C TYR A 126 4.51 -8.26 13.98
N VAL A 127 4.65 -9.52 13.60
CA VAL A 127 5.75 -10.41 14.01
C VAL A 127 6.35 -11.01 12.74
N VAL A 128 7.64 -10.84 12.55
CA VAL A 128 8.35 -11.38 11.38
C VAL A 128 9.36 -12.41 11.84
N ASP A 129 9.23 -13.63 11.31
CA ASP A 129 10.06 -14.78 11.66
C ASP A 129 10.20 -15.00 13.18
N GLY A 130 9.08 -14.83 13.91
CA GLY A 130 8.97 -15.07 15.35
C GLY A 130 9.40 -13.92 16.26
N ILE A 131 9.80 -12.76 15.71
CA ILE A 131 10.24 -11.59 16.47
C ILE A 131 9.30 -10.40 16.15
N PRO A 132 8.84 -9.62 17.15
CA PRO A 132 8.11 -8.39 16.93
C PRO A 132 8.81 -7.47 15.94
N PHE A 133 8.04 -6.87 15.03
CA PHE A 133 8.54 -6.06 13.93
C PHE A 133 8.10 -4.61 14.10
N ASP A 134 9.05 -3.70 14.26
CA ASP A 134 8.81 -2.26 14.39
C ASP A 134 9.28 -1.48 13.12
N GLY A 135 9.68 -2.20 12.09
CA GLY A 135 10.07 -1.63 10.81
C GLY A 135 8.89 -1.20 9.95
N SER A 136 9.18 -0.67 8.78
CA SER A 136 8.14 -0.31 7.82
C SER A 136 7.61 -1.54 7.09
N LEU A 137 6.29 -1.72 7.08
CA LEU A 137 5.65 -2.80 6.31
C LEU A 137 5.87 -2.68 4.80
N SER A 138 6.15 -1.48 4.29
CA SER A 138 6.57 -1.29 2.89
C SER A 138 7.92 -1.92 2.57
N ALA A 139 8.76 -2.20 3.60
CA ALA A 139 10.03 -2.88 3.42
C ALA A 139 9.90 -4.39 3.19
N ILE A 140 8.73 -4.97 3.48
CA ILE A 140 8.47 -6.39 3.29
C ILE A 140 7.91 -6.60 1.88
N ASN A 141 8.65 -7.33 1.04
CA ASN A 141 8.16 -7.71 -0.27
C ASN A 141 7.16 -8.89 -0.13
N PRO A 142 5.90 -8.78 -0.61
CA PRO A 142 4.95 -9.88 -0.58
C PRO A 142 5.46 -11.17 -1.24
N ALA A 143 6.35 -11.06 -2.21
CA ALA A 143 6.96 -12.21 -2.87
C ALA A 143 7.89 -13.03 -1.96
N ASP A 144 8.43 -12.43 -0.91
CA ASP A 144 9.30 -13.10 0.07
C ASP A 144 8.53 -13.78 1.20
N ILE A 145 7.20 -13.64 1.24
CA ILE A 145 6.35 -14.24 2.26
C ILE A 145 6.00 -15.67 1.89
N GLU A 146 6.20 -16.60 2.82
CA GLU A 146 5.75 -17.99 2.73
C GLU A 146 4.32 -18.13 3.24
N THR A 147 4.07 -17.64 4.47
CA THR A 147 2.76 -17.65 5.09
C THR A 147 2.55 -16.40 5.95
N MET A 148 1.29 -16.08 6.12
CA MET A 148 0.86 -15.05 7.03
C MET A 148 -0.27 -15.60 7.90
N THR A 149 -0.07 -15.60 9.21
CA THR A 149 -1.05 -16.08 10.19
C THR A 149 -1.62 -14.90 10.96
N VAL A 150 -2.94 -14.76 10.95
CA VAL A 150 -3.65 -13.73 11.71
C VAL A 150 -4.22 -14.36 12.95
N LEU A 151 -3.72 -13.98 14.13
CA LEU A 151 -4.20 -14.38 15.44
C LEU A 151 -5.22 -13.33 15.91
N LYS A 152 -6.49 -13.74 16.01
CA LYS A 152 -7.60 -12.79 16.19
C LYS A 152 -8.07 -12.64 17.62
N ASP A 153 -7.77 -13.56 18.52
CA ASP A 153 -8.24 -13.52 19.88
C ASP A 153 -7.14 -13.27 20.92
N ALA A 154 -7.57 -12.87 22.12
CA ALA A 154 -6.68 -12.53 23.20
C ALA A 154 -5.84 -13.72 23.69
N SER A 155 -6.35 -14.95 23.58
CA SER A 155 -5.60 -16.16 24.00
C SER A 155 -4.41 -16.40 23.06
N ALA A 156 -4.61 -16.19 21.77
CA ALA A 156 -3.55 -16.27 20.78
C ALA A 156 -2.54 -15.12 20.91
N GLY A 157 -3.01 -13.93 21.29
CA GLY A 157 -2.19 -12.74 21.53
C GLY A 157 -1.47 -12.71 22.88
N ALA A 158 -1.91 -13.51 23.85
CA ALA A 158 -1.41 -13.47 25.24
C ALA A 158 0.11 -13.67 25.36
N LEU A 159 0.69 -14.47 24.46
CA LEU A 159 2.14 -14.72 24.43
C LEU A 159 2.96 -13.48 24.05
N TYR A 160 2.32 -12.46 23.45
CA TYR A 160 2.96 -11.18 23.10
C TYR A 160 2.64 -10.06 24.11
N GLY A 161 1.95 -10.42 25.22
CA GLY A 161 1.54 -9.48 26.24
C GLY A 161 0.63 -8.36 25.73
N PRO A 162 0.67 -7.16 26.35
CA PRO A 162 -0.20 -6.03 25.96
C PRO A 162 -0.06 -5.58 24.51
N ARG A 163 1.09 -5.83 23.88
CA ARG A 163 1.33 -5.51 22.45
C ARG A 163 0.42 -6.31 21.51
N GLY A 164 -0.04 -7.49 21.92
CA GLY A 164 -0.94 -8.34 21.14
C GLY A 164 -2.44 -8.04 21.33
N ALA A 165 -2.81 -7.01 22.11
CA ALA A 165 -4.21 -6.72 22.46
C ALA A 165 -5.12 -6.46 21.25
N ASN A 166 -4.61 -5.86 20.18
CA ASN A 166 -5.33 -5.58 18.92
C ASN A 166 -5.24 -6.73 17.90
N GLY A 167 -4.80 -7.92 18.34
CA GLY A 167 -4.49 -9.06 17.47
C GLY A 167 -3.04 -9.03 16.98
N VAL A 168 -2.61 -10.15 16.40
CA VAL A 168 -1.24 -10.33 15.95
C VAL A 168 -1.23 -10.88 14.53
N ILE A 169 -0.38 -10.32 13.69
CA ILE A 169 -0.11 -10.80 12.32
C ILE A 169 1.31 -11.36 12.28
N VAL A 170 1.39 -12.68 12.18
CA VAL A 170 2.67 -13.39 12.10
C VAL A 170 3.03 -13.62 10.63
N ILE A 171 4.12 -13.04 10.20
CA ILE A 171 4.67 -13.17 8.85
C ILE A 171 5.85 -14.14 8.90
N THR A 172 5.77 -15.22 8.13
CA THR A 172 6.88 -16.16 7.95
C THR A 172 7.47 -15.93 6.56
N THR A 173 8.76 -15.66 6.50
CA THR A 173 9.44 -15.45 5.22
C THR A 173 9.87 -16.77 4.59
N LYS A 174 9.98 -16.78 3.25
CA LYS A 174 10.44 -17.95 2.50
C LYS A 174 11.85 -18.35 2.94
N LYS A 175 12.05 -19.64 3.17
CA LYS A 175 13.36 -20.23 3.44
C LYS A 175 13.86 -20.98 2.21
N GLY A 176 15.16 -21.15 2.11
CA GLY A 176 15.75 -22.05 1.12
C GLY A 176 15.16 -23.46 1.27
N LYS A 177 14.89 -24.13 0.16
CA LYS A 177 14.43 -25.52 0.16
C LYS A 177 15.63 -26.46 0.01
N LYS A 178 15.53 -27.65 0.60
CA LYS A 178 16.46 -28.76 0.43
C LYS A 178 16.34 -29.27 -1.02
N ASP A 179 17.05 -28.64 -1.95
CA ASP A 179 17.02 -28.96 -3.36
C ASP A 179 18.21 -28.33 -4.08
N LYS A 180 18.38 -28.65 -5.37
CA LYS A 180 19.33 -27.98 -6.27
C LYS A 180 19.05 -26.45 -6.29
N ILE A 181 20.09 -25.69 -6.57
CA ILE A 181 19.98 -24.24 -6.73
C ILE A 181 18.90 -23.92 -7.77
N ARG A 182 17.91 -23.14 -7.37
CA ARG A 182 16.85 -22.63 -8.24
C ARG A 182 16.97 -21.12 -8.33
N ILE A 183 17.08 -20.62 -9.55
CA ILE A 183 17.00 -19.20 -9.86
C ILE A 183 15.64 -18.96 -10.48
N SER A 184 14.92 -17.93 -10.03
CA SER A 184 13.64 -17.55 -10.59
C SER A 184 13.57 -16.05 -10.80
N TYR A 185 12.91 -15.66 -11.89
CA TYR A 185 12.54 -14.29 -12.20
C TYR A 185 11.02 -14.20 -12.30
N LYS A 186 10.47 -13.16 -11.70
CA LYS A 186 9.05 -12.79 -11.81
C LYS A 186 8.99 -11.34 -12.26
N GLY A 187 8.29 -11.08 -13.37
CA GLY A 187 8.02 -9.74 -13.89
C GLY A 187 6.52 -9.52 -14.04
N ASN A 188 6.05 -8.33 -13.66
CA ASN A 188 4.68 -7.89 -13.87
C ASN A 188 4.72 -6.46 -14.42
N VAL A 189 3.81 -6.18 -15.37
CA VAL A 189 3.51 -4.84 -15.87
C VAL A 189 2.00 -4.68 -15.85
N GLY A 190 1.51 -3.55 -15.40
CA GLY A 190 0.10 -3.24 -15.37
C GLY A 190 -0.16 -1.77 -15.64
N ILE A 191 -1.36 -1.46 -16.04
CA ILE A 191 -1.87 -0.11 -16.20
C ILE A 191 -2.98 0.08 -15.17
N ALA A 192 -2.92 1.16 -14.42
CA ALA A 192 -3.94 1.54 -13.45
C ALA A 192 -4.73 2.74 -13.97
N SER A 193 -6.02 2.73 -13.69
CA SER A 193 -6.93 3.84 -13.95
C SER A 193 -7.93 3.91 -12.82
N ARG A 194 -8.73 4.96 -12.78
CA ARG A 194 -9.76 5.13 -11.77
C ARG A 194 -10.81 4.02 -11.87
N ALA A 195 -10.98 3.24 -10.79
CA ALA A 195 -11.93 2.12 -10.75
C ALA A 195 -13.37 2.55 -10.44
N ILE A 196 -13.54 3.57 -9.59
CA ILE A 196 -14.86 4.07 -9.20
C ILE A 196 -15.28 5.14 -10.21
N PRO A 197 -16.40 4.97 -10.93
CA PRO A 197 -16.92 5.97 -11.84
C PRO A 197 -17.14 7.30 -11.10
N ARG A 198 -16.97 8.39 -11.81
CA ARG A 198 -17.37 9.72 -11.33
C ARG A 198 -18.89 9.85 -11.47
N TYR A 199 -19.49 10.66 -10.62
CA TYR A 199 -20.78 11.23 -10.94
C TYR A 199 -20.67 12.09 -12.21
N ASP A 200 -21.73 12.14 -12.98
CA ASP A 200 -21.81 13.05 -14.12
C ASP A 200 -21.64 14.49 -13.61
N LEU A 201 -20.68 15.19 -14.17
CA LEU A 201 -20.45 16.59 -13.86
C LEU A 201 -21.34 17.44 -14.77
N VAL A 202 -21.77 18.57 -14.25
CA VAL A 202 -22.46 19.59 -15.04
C VAL A 202 -21.48 20.09 -16.10
N ASP A 203 -21.85 20.04 -17.36
CA ASP A 203 -21.07 20.63 -18.44
C ASP A 203 -21.15 22.16 -18.42
N MET A 204 -20.33 22.80 -19.22
CA MET A 204 -20.27 24.27 -19.23
C MET A 204 -21.57 24.91 -19.68
N LYS A 205 -22.25 24.33 -20.66
CA LYS A 205 -23.53 24.84 -21.16
C LYS A 205 -24.59 24.80 -20.06
N ASP A 206 -24.75 23.66 -19.44
CA ASP A 206 -25.71 23.45 -18.35
C ASP A 206 -25.37 24.34 -17.15
N TYR A 207 -24.06 24.47 -16.80
CA TYR A 207 -23.63 25.36 -15.73
C TYR A 207 -24.06 26.82 -15.95
N VAL A 208 -23.85 27.32 -17.16
CA VAL A 208 -24.22 28.69 -17.53
C VAL A 208 -25.75 28.87 -17.55
N GLU A 209 -26.49 27.94 -18.16
CA GLU A 209 -27.95 27.97 -18.21
C GLU A 209 -28.59 27.89 -16.82
N MET A 210 -28.08 27.00 -15.95
CA MET A 210 -28.52 26.87 -14.55
C MET A 210 -28.20 28.13 -13.73
N SER A 211 -27.04 28.75 -13.95
CA SER A 211 -26.67 29.99 -13.28
C SER A 211 -27.62 31.15 -13.68
N TYR A 212 -27.95 31.24 -14.96
CA TYR A 212 -28.95 32.17 -15.45
C TYR A 212 -30.33 31.91 -14.85
N GLU A 213 -30.78 30.66 -14.83
CA GLU A 213 -32.08 30.30 -14.27
C GLU A 213 -32.15 30.58 -12.76
N ALA A 214 -31.08 30.32 -12.03
CA ALA A 214 -30.99 30.65 -10.60
C ALA A 214 -31.14 32.14 -10.34
N LEU A 215 -30.47 32.99 -11.13
CA LEU A 215 -30.61 34.44 -11.04
C LEU A 215 -32.04 34.90 -11.39
N ARG A 216 -32.63 34.36 -12.47
CA ARG A 216 -34.00 34.68 -12.87
C ARG A 216 -35.01 34.28 -11.80
N ASN A 217 -34.88 33.05 -11.25
CA ASN A 217 -35.78 32.58 -10.20
C ASN A 217 -35.61 33.41 -8.91
N SER A 218 -34.39 33.78 -8.55
CA SER A 218 -34.14 34.68 -7.41
C SER A 218 -34.79 36.03 -7.59
N ALA A 219 -34.73 36.64 -8.78
CA ALA A 219 -35.37 37.90 -9.09
C ALA A 219 -36.90 37.74 -9.12
N GLN A 220 -37.44 36.71 -9.74
CA GLN A 220 -38.87 36.49 -9.86
C GLN A 220 -39.53 36.17 -8.51
N TYR A 221 -39.02 35.22 -7.78
CA TYR A 221 -39.63 34.71 -6.55
C TYR A 221 -39.10 35.38 -5.28
N GLY A 222 -37.86 35.90 -5.31
CA GLY A 222 -37.26 36.58 -4.16
C GLY A 222 -37.60 38.07 -4.09
N THR A 223 -37.70 38.76 -5.25
CA THR A 223 -37.97 40.20 -5.31
C THR A 223 -39.32 40.56 -5.94
N GLY A 224 -40.08 39.55 -6.45
CA GLY A 224 -41.41 39.78 -7.04
C GLY A 224 -41.41 40.38 -8.45
N MET A 225 -40.32 40.30 -9.19
CA MET A 225 -40.27 40.75 -10.58
C MET A 225 -41.16 39.86 -11.46
N ASP A 226 -41.73 40.45 -12.51
CA ASP A 226 -42.36 39.63 -13.55
C ASP A 226 -41.32 38.82 -14.33
N PHE A 227 -41.78 37.86 -15.11
CA PHE A 227 -40.89 36.93 -15.84
C PHE A 227 -39.94 37.67 -16.79
N GLU A 228 -40.42 38.69 -17.50
CA GLU A 228 -39.61 39.44 -18.45
C GLU A 228 -38.56 40.31 -17.74
N GLY A 229 -38.94 40.98 -16.67
CA GLY A 229 -38.05 41.77 -15.83
C GLY A 229 -36.97 40.88 -15.17
N ALA A 230 -37.37 39.72 -14.62
CA ALA A 230 -36.45 38.76 -14.04
C ALA A 230 -35.48 38.18 -15.07
N SER A 231 -35.95 37.93 -16.30
CA SER A 231 -35.10 37.45 -17.40
C SER A 231 -34.05 38.49 -17.82
N ARG A 232 -34.44 39.77 -17.92
CA ARG A 232 -33.49 40.87 -18.18
C ARG A 232 -32.50 41.04 -17.04
N TYR A 233 -32.97 40.96 -15.78
CA TYR A 233 -32.11 41.04 -14.61
C TYR A 233 -31.07 39.92 -14.62
N ALA A 234 -31.49 38.69 -14.90
CA ALA A 234 -30.57 37.54 -14.95
C ALA A 234 -29.50 37.70 -16.05
N ALA A 235 -29.89 38.16 -17.26
CA ALA A 235 -28.94 38.38 -18.34
C ALA A 235 -27.91 39.47 -17.99
N ALA A 236 -28.35 40.56 -17.40
CA ALA A 236 -27.47 41.68 -17.01
C ALA A 236 -26.49 41.31 -15.86
N ASN A 237 -26.87 40.36 -15.00
CA ASN A 237 -26.05 39.96 -13.83
C ASN A 237 -25.31 38.64 -13.99
N LEU A 238 -25.54 37.90 -15.08
CA LEU A 238 -24.90 36.57 -15.30
C LEU A 238 -23.38 36.68 -15.31
N GLY A 239 -22.86 37.69 -15.98
CA GLY A 239 -21.41 37.92 -16.03
C GLY A 239 -20.81 38.17 -14.66
N GLN A 240 -21.47 38.97 -13.83
CA GLN A 240 -21.00 39.21 -12.46
C GLN A 240 -21.06 37.94 -11.59
N GLN A 241 -22.10 37.14 -11.74
CA GLN A 241 -22.31 35.91 -11.00
C GLN A 241 -21.21 34.88 -11.30
N ILE A 242 -20.83 34.75 -12.57
CA ILE A 242 -19.84 33.74 -13.03
C ILE A 242 -18.42 34.33 -13.09
N GLY A 243 -18.28 35.51 -13.69
CA GLY A 243 -16.97 36.11 -14.00
C GLY A 243 -16.46 37.08 -12.95
N GLY A 244 -17.25 37.37 -11.90
CA GLY A 244 -16.86 38.30 -10.85
C GLY A 244 -17.22 39.76 -11.16
N LEU A 245 -16.88 40.66 -10.22
CA LEU A 245 -17.28 42.07 -10.26
C LEU A 245 -16.55 42.90 -11.32
N LYS A 246 -15.32 42.54 -11.65
CA LYS A 246 -14.44 43.30 -12.49
C LYS A 246 -14.15 42.52 -13.77
N ASN A 247 -14.42 43.10 -14.91
CA ASN A 247 -14.22 42.53 -16.24
C ASN A 247 -14.71 41.07 -16.40
N PRO A 248 -16.01 40.77 -16.11
CA PRO A 248 -16.56 39.43 -16.10
C PRO A 248 -16.45 38.71 -17.46
N GLU A 249 -16.29 39.46 -18.56
CA GLU A 249 -16.12 38.90 -19.92
C GLU A 249 -14.82 38.11 -20.10
N TYR A 250 -13.85 38.27 -19.21
CA TYR A 250 -12.64 37.44 -19.21
C TYR A 250 -12.98 35.97 -19.12
N TYR A 251 -13.86 35.57 -18.20
CA TYR A 251 -14.31 34.20 -17.99
C TYR A 251 -15.43 33.75 -18.92
N ASN A 252 -15.85 34.60 -19.89
CA ASN A 252 -16.83 34.21 -20.88
C ASN A 252 -16.19 33.32 -21.96
N PRO A 253 -16.49 32.00 -22.02
CA PRO A 253 -15.92 31.12 -23.03
C PRO A 253 -16.53 31.31 -24.41
N TYR A 254 -17.71 31.95 -24.51
CA TYR A 254 -18.41 32.18 -25.76
C TYR A 254 -18.04 33.55 -26.36
N LYS A 255 -16.85 33.64 -26.96
CA LYS A 255 -16.26 34.92 -27.38
C LYS A 255 -17.00 35.64 -28.51
N ASN A 256 -17.97 34.99 -29.14
CA ASN A 256 -18.85 35.61 -30.14
C ASN A 256 -20.11 36.27 -29.51
N TYR A 257 -20.30 36.18 -28.18
CA TYR A 257 -21.36 36.81 -27.40
C TYR A 257 -20.79 37.44 -26.12
N THR A 258 -21.46 38.48 -25.61
CA THR A 258 -21.27 38.95 -24.23
C THR A 258 -22.14 38.11 -23.30
N TRP A 259 -21.85 38.09 -21.99
CA TRP A 259 -22.69 37.42 -21.01
C TRP A 259 -24.17 37.86 -21.11
N GLU A 260 -24.43 39.16 -21.34
CA GLU A 260 -25.78 39.73 -21.44
C GLU A 260 -26.55 39.24 -22.67
N THR A 261 -25.84 38.96 -23.78
CA THR A 261 -26.46 38.60 -25.07
C THR A 261 -26.40 37.11 -25.36
N LEU A 262 -25.67 36.32 -24.54
CA LEU A 262 -25.44 34.90 -24.72
C LEU A 262 -26.72 34.05 -24.63
N ILE A 263 -27.58 34.39 -23.68
CA ILE A 263 -28.81 33.65 -23.42
C ILE A 263 -29.98 34.25 -24.21
N ASP A 264 -30.73 33.38 -24.85
CA ASP A 264 -32.04 33.74 -25.36
C ASP A 264 -33.02 33.85 -24.18
N GLN A 265 -33.42 35.08 -23.86
CA GLN A 265 -34.23 35.37 -22.68
C GLN A 265 -35.64 34.76 -22.74
N SER A 266 -36.14 34.42 -23.93
CA SER A 266 -37.45 33.78 -24.09
C SER A 266 -37.41 32.31 -23.72
N THR A 267 -36.31 31.63 -23.99
CA THR A 267 -36.12 30.21 -23.75
C THR A 267 -35.28 29.91 -22.50
N GLY A 268 -34.43 30.85 -22.06
CA GLY A 268 -33.45 30.67 -21.01
C GLY A 268 -32.27 29.79 -21.44
N LYS A 269 -32.08 29.59 -22.74
CA LYS A 269 -31.03 28.71 -23.30
C LYS A 269 -29.94 29.53 -23.99
N ILE A 270 -28.72 28.97 -24.00
CA ILE A 270 -27.61 29.52 -24.77
C ILE A 270 -27.99 29.48 -26.26
N ARG A 271 -27.68 30.55 -26.97
CA ARG A 271 -27.93 30.68 -28.40
C ARG A 271 -27.24 29.54 -29.17
N SER A 272 -27.94 28.95 -30.13
CA SER A 272 -27.51 27.74 -30.85
C SER A 272 -26.25 27.93 -31.68
N ASP A 273 -25.89 29.17 -32.05
CA ASP A 273 -24.69 29.54 -32.80
C ASP A 273 -23.52 29.98 -31.90
N ALA A 274 -23.71 30.00 -30.57
CA ALA A 274 -22.67 30.28 -29.62
C ALA A 274 -21.64 29.15 -29.59
N LYS A 275 -20.37 29.50 -29.71
CA LYS A 275 -19.25 28.54 -29.72
C LYS A 275 -18.31 28.82 -28.57
N ALA A 276 -18.10 27.81 -27.73
CA ALA A 276 -17.18 27.90 -26.63
C ALA A 276 -15.74 27.79 -27.12
N ALA A 277 -14.85 28.65 -26.65
CA ALA A 277 -13.41 28.59 -26.89
C ALA A 277 -12.73 27.57 -26.00
N TRP A 278 -13.31 27.21 -24.86
CA TRP A 278 -12.85 26.14 -23.97
C TRP A 278 -14.05 25.52 -23.24
N ASN A 279 -13.84 24.33 -22.70
CA ASN A 279 -14.75 23.61 -21.80
C ASN A 279 -13.89 22.71 -20.92
N GLU A 280 -13.70 23.10 -19.66
CA GLU A 280 -12.71 22.46 -18.80
C GLU A 280 -13.31 21.33 -17.96
N ASN A 281 -12.61 20.22 -17.88
CA ASN A 281 -12.86 19.17 -16.91
C ASN A 281 -11.67 19.07 -15.97
N TRP A 282 -11.74 19.80 -14.87
CA TRP A 282 -10.64 19.90 -13.90
C TRP A 282 -10.18 18.55 -13.35
N LEU A 283 -11.09 17.59 -13.18
CA LEU A 283 -10.72 16.25 -12.72
C LEU A 283 -9.94 15.45 -13.78
N ASP A 284 -10.25 15.64 -15.07
CA ASP A 284 -9.47 15.00 -16.14
C ASP A 284 -8.10 15.65 -16.28
N GLU A 285 -8.03 16.97 -16.08
CA GLU A 285 -6.78 17.72 -16.15
C GLU A 285 -5.74 17.29 -15.09
N ILE A 286 -6.19 16.81 -13.93
CA ILE A 286 -5.28 16.34 -12.87
C ILE A 286 -5.13 14.82 -12.82
N SER A 287 -5.92 14.08 -13.59
CA SER A 287 -5.92 12.61 -13.58
C SER A 287 -4.98 12.02 -14.62
N ASP A 288 -4.40 10.87 -14.30
CA ASP A 288 -3.77 9.97 -15.25
C ASP A 288 -4.60 8.68 -15.35
N ASN A 289 -5.07 8.36 -16.55
CA ASN A 289 -5.86 7.15 -16.83
C ASN A 289 -4.99 6.01 -17.38
N SER A 290 -3.68 6.19 -17.44
CA SER A 290 -2.70 5.25 -17.95
C SER A 290 -1.50 5.06 -17.02
N ALA A 291 -1.72 5.24 -15.72
CA ALA A 291 -0.69 5.10 -14.69
C ALA A 291 -0.03 3.71 -14.76
N ILE A 292 1.29 3.68 -14.92
CA ILE A 292 2.05 2.45 -15.11
C ILE A 292 2.44 1.88 -13.74
N ARG A 293 2.40 0.56 -13.65
CA ARG A 293 2.93 -0.19 -12.51
C ARG A 293 3.78 -1.34 -12.99
N THR A 294 4.98 -1.48 -12.43
CA THR A 294 5.88 -2.59 -12.75
C THR A 294 6.45 -3.24 -11.49
N GLU A 295 6.69 -4.55 -11.56
CA GLU A 295 7.38 -5.31 -10.51
C GLU A 295 8.35 -6.30 -11.16
N HIS A 296 9.58 -6.33 -10.68
CA HIS A 296 10.62 -7.25 -11.12
C HIS A 296 11.30 -7.87 -9.91
N ILE A 297 11.32 -9.19 -9.82
CA ILE A 297 11.91 -9.92 -8.70
C ILE A 297 12.79 -11.03 -9.24
N VAL A 298 14.04 -11.05 -8.79
CA VAL A 298 14.97 -12.15 -9.01
C VAL A 298 15.21 -12.84 -7.67
N SER A 299 15.10 -14.15 -7.62
CA SER A 299 15.39 -14.90 -6.41
C SER A 299 16.23 -16.15 -6.69
N VAL A 300 17.09 -16.46 -5.72
CA VAL A 300 17.94 -17.65 -5.71
C VAL A 300 17.68 -18.39 -4.42
N ASN A 301 17.37 -19.68 -4.51
CA ASN A 301 17.12 -20.55 -3.37
C ASN A 301 17.85 -21.86 -3.58
N GLY A 302 18.37 -22.41 -2.50
CA GLY A 302 19.07 -23.70 -2.53
C GLY A 302 19.28 -24.26 -1.13
N GLY A 303 19.75 -25.46 -1.06
CA GLY A 303 20.05 -26.09 0.22
C GLY A 303 20.50 -27.50 0.13
N SER A 304 20.94 -28.00 1.27
CA SER A 304 21.31 -29.39 1.52
C SER A 304 20.48 -29.95 2.68
N GLU A 305 20.77 -31.17 3.11
CA GLU A 305 20.16 -31.75 4.32
C GLU A 305 20.43 -30.94 5.58
N ARG A 306 21.54 -30.19 5.61
CA ARG A 306 22.03 -29.52 6.80
C ARG A 306 21.98 -27.98 6.72
N ALA A 307 21.85 -27.42 5.54
CA ALA A 307 21.87 -25.95 5.36
C ALA A 307 20.97 -25.53 4.21
N ASN A 308 20.20 -24.49 4.42
CA ASN A 308 19.36 -23.85 3.42
C ASN A 308 19.75 -22.38 3.31
N TYR A 309 19.66 -21.83 2.11
CA TYR A 309 19.91 -20.41 1.86
C TYR A 309 18.99 -19.89 0.78
N GLY A 310 18.74 -18.60 0.84
CA GLY A 310 17.96 -17.90 -0.16
C GLY A 310 18.33 -16.42 -0.20
N ALA A 311 18.22 -15.84 -1.38
CA ALA A 311 18.36 -14.40 -1.60
C ALA A 311 17.34 -13.93 -2.62
N SER A 312 16.88 -12.70 -2.50
CA SER A 312 16.01 -12.03 -3.47
C SER A 312 16.40 -10.57 -3.64
N LEU A 313 16.22 -10.08 -4.85
CA LEU A 313 16.27 -8.66 -5.21
C LEU A 313 14.98 -8.31 -5.91
N GLY A 314 14.35 -7.23 -5.50
CA GLY A 314 13.09 -6.76 -6.05
C GLY A 314 13.13 -5.29 -6.38
N TYR A 315 12.49 -4.92 -7.48
CA TYR A 315 12.15 -3.56 -7.87
C TYR A 315 10.65 -3.46 -8.09
N TYR A 316 10.05 -2.42 -7.57
CA TYR A 316 8.64 -2.08 -7.76
C TYR A 316 8.53 -0.59 -8.07
N MET A 317 7.68 -0.24 -9.03
CA MET A 317 7.32 1.13 -9.37
C MET A 317 5.82 1.21 -9.67
N GLU A 318 5.19 2.29 -9.26
CA GLU A 318 3.77 2.57 -9.45
C GLU A 318 3.59 4.08 -9.62
N ASP A 319 3.06 4.48 -10.77
CA ASP A 319 2.55 5.83 -10.97
C ASP A 319 1.15 5.96 -10.36
N GLY A 320 0.83 7.12 -9.83
CA GLY A 320 -0.50 7.40 -9.29
C GLY A 320 -1.50 7.77 -10.38
N ILE A 321 -2.79 7.59 -10.07
CA ILE A 321 -3.89 8.09 -10.92
C ILE A 321 -4.02 9.62 -10.89
N LEU A 322 -3.33 10.30 -9.99
CA LEU A 322 -3.07 11.73 -10.05
C LEU A 322 -1.74 11.96 -10.77
N GLN A 323 -1.71 12.95 -11.65
CA GLN A 323 -0.48 13.35 -12.33
C GLN A 323 0.59 13.74 -11.31
N ASN A 324 1.86 13.53 -11.67
CA ASN A 324 3.02 13.88 -10.86
C ASN A 324 3.04 13.22 -9.45
N THR A 325 2.45 12.03 -9.33
CA THR A 325 2.53 11.20 -8.12
C THR A 325 3.08 9.84 -8.45
N ASP A 326 4.02 9.35 -7.66
CA ASP A 326 4.70 8.09 -7.90
C ASP A 326 5.20 7.43 -6.61
N PHE A 327 5.56 6.17 -6.74
CA PHE A 327 6.23 5.38 -5.72
C PHE A 327 7.20 4.40 -6.37
N SER A 328 8.41 4.32 -5.87
CA SER A 328 9.36 3.29 -6.23
C SER A 328 9.96 2.61 -5.00
N ARG A 329 10.33 1.34 -5.15
CA ARG A 329 10.94 0.56 -4.07
C ARG A 329 11.93 -0.46 -4.59
N TYR A 330 13.12 -0.45 -4.00
CA TYR A 330 14.12 -1.50 -4.13
C TYR A 330 14.13 -2.34 -2.86
N THR A 331 14.13 -3.65 -2.99
CA THR A 331 14.22 -4.59 -1.86
C THR A 331 15.33 -5.58 -2.08
N GLY A 332 16.02 -5.93 -1.01
CA GLY A 332 17.01 -6.99 -0.99
C GLY A 332 16.80 -7.86 0.24
N ARG A 333 16.87 -9.17 0.08
CA ARG A 333 16.76 -10.12 1.17
C ARG A 333 17.83 -11.20 1.03
N VAL A 334 18.40 -11.58 2.17
CA VAL A 334 19.28 -12.76 2.29
C VAL A 334 18.88 -13.54 3.54
N GLY A 335 18.91 -14.85 3.45
CA GLY A 335 18.63 -15.70 4.58
C GLY A 335 19.35 -17.04 4.46
N ALA A 336 19.81 -17.55 5.60
CA ALA A 336 20.42 -18.87 5.68
C ALA A 336 20.11 -19.49 7.04
N ASP A 337 19.90 -20.80 7.06
CA ASP A 337 19.86 -21.59 8.28
C ASP A 337 20.64 -22.91 8.12
N SER A 338 21.20 -23.37 9.21
CA SER A 338 22.06 -24.59 9.21
C SER A 338 21.91 -25.38 10.50
N GLN A 339 21.77 -26.68 10.35
CA GLN A 339 22.00 -27.67 11.40
C GLN A 339 23.51 -27.95 11.50
N ALA A 340 24.23 -27.01 12.14
CA ALA A 340 25.71 -27.04 12.21
C ALA A 340 26.23 -28.28 12.91
N LYS A 341 25.54 -28.76 13.95
CA LYS A 341 25.78 -30.00 14.69
C LYS A 341 24.45 -30.67 15.04
N SER A 342 24.43 -31.92 15.41
CA SER A 342 23.22 -32.63 15.85
C SER A 342 22.51 -31.96 17.06
N TRP A 343 23.19 -31.08 17.75
CA TRP A 343 22.71 -30.34 18.92
C TRP A 343 22.70 -28.81 18.72
N LEU A 344 23.15 -28.29 17.55
CA LEU A 344 23.31 -26.86 17.30
C LEU A 344 22.67 -26.48 15.94
N LYS A 345 21.63 -25.65 15.98
CA LYS A 345 21.05 -25.02 14.81
C LYS A 345 21.26 -23.50 14.89
N ILE A 346 21.63 -22.91 13.77
CA ILE A 346 21.81 -21.45 13.63
C ILE A 346 21.06 -20.95 12.39
N GLY A 347 20.59 -19.71 12.45
CA GLY A 347 19.97 -19.09 11.28
C GLY A 347 20.03 -17.58 11.34
N MET A 348 19.98 -16.98 10.17
CA MET A 348 19.89 -15.54 10.01
C MET A 348 19.02 -15.18 8.81
N ASN A 349 18.38 -14.02 8.88
CA ASN A 349 17.63 -13.41 7.82
C ASN A 349 17.80 -11.89 7.91
N ALA A 350 18.14 -11.26 6.80
CA ALA A 350 18.26 -9.81 6.72
C ALA A 350 17.50 -9.31 5.49
N ASN A 351 16.76 -8.20 5.69
CA ASN A 351 16.00 -7.52 4.66
C ASN A 351 16.45 -6.06 4.62
N PHE A 352 16.64 -5.53 3.43
CA PHE A 352 16.87 -4.13 3.14
C PHE A 352 15.77 -3.63 2.21
N ALA A 353 15.32 -2.40 2.41
CA ALA A 353 14.47 -1.71 1.48
C ALA A 353 14.81 -0.22 1.41
N HIS A 354 14.84 0.29 0.18
CA HIS A 354 14.87 1.72 -0.12
C HIS A 354 13.60 2.05 -0.89
N SER A 355 12.86 3.06 -0.46
CA SER A 355 11.69 3.54 -1.19
C SER A 355 11.67 5.05 -1.28
N GLU A 356 11.20 5.51 -2.43
CA GLU A 356 10.94 6.91 -2.73
C GLU A 356 9.48 7.06 -3.15
N SER A 357 8.87 8.16 -2.78
CA SER A 357 7.54 8.54 -3.26
C SER A 357 7.41 10.04 -3.39
N SER A 358 6.61 10.43 -4.37
CA SER A 358 6.21 11.82 -4.60
C SER A 358 4.69 11.86 -4.63
N TYR A 359 4.09 12.53 -3.64
CA TYR A 359 2.64 12.78 -3.63
C TYR A 359 2.30 13.90 -2.66
N GLN A 360 1.25 14.66 -2.98
CA GLN A 360 0.74 15.72 -2.12
C GLN A 360 0.00 15.13 -0.91
N SER A 361 0.04 15.82 0.21
CA SER A 361 -0.79 15.47 1.36
C SER A 361 -2.21 15.98 1.12
N PHE A 362 -3.20 15.10 1.23
CA PHE A 362 -4.62 15.42 1.06
C PHE A 362 -5.39 15.36 2.38
N GLU A 363 -4.72 15.66 3.48
CA GLU A 363 -5.30 15.53 4.82
C GLU A 363 -6.43 16.52 5.09
N ASP A 364 -6.54 17.60 4.30
CA ASP A 364 -7.49 18.69 4.51
C ASP A 364 -8.55 18.76 3.42
N ALA A 365 -9.79 19.12 3.80
CA ALA A 365 -10.83 19.57 2.90
C ALA A 365 -10.63 21.07 2.62
N SER A 366 -9.47 21.44 2.10
CA SER A 366 -9.09 22.83 1.82
C SER A 366 -8.74 23.04 0.35
N THR A 367 -8.58 24.27 -0.07
CA THR A 367 -8.21 24.63 -1.44
C THR A 367 -6.84 24.06 -1.87
N SER A 368 -5.96 23.71 -0.94
CA SER A 368 -4.69 23.01 -1.22
C SER A 368 -4.88 21.53 -1.56
N ASN A 369 -6.03 20.95 -1.27
CA ASN A 369 -6.36 19.60 -1.70
C ASN A 369 -6.78 19.64 -3.17
N VAL A 370 -5.94 19.17 -4.06
CA VAL A 370 -6.16 19.23 -5.51
C VAL A 370 -7.41 18.50 -5.97
N TRP A 371 -7.75 17.35 -5.34
CA TRP A 371 -8.97 16.61 -5.60
C TRP A 371 -10.22 17.40 -5.19
N TYR A 372 -10.19 17.96 -3.97
CA TYR A 372 -11.29 18.74 -3.44
C TYR A 372 -11.56 19.95 -4.33
N THR A 373 -10.52 20.73 -4.63
CA THR A 373 -10.67 21.94 -5.45
C THR A 373 -11.13 21.61 -6.87
N ALA A 374 -10.57 20.56 -7.50
CA ALA A 374 -10.97 20.17 -8.85
C ALA A 374 -12.44 19.72 -8.95
N GLN A 375 -13.02 19.16 -7.86
CA GLN A 375 -14.44 18.78 -7.84
C GLN A 375 -15.41 19.97 -7.80
N PHE A 376 -14.99 21.09 -7.21
CA PHE A 376 -15.82 22.28 -7.05
C PHE A 376 -15.55 23.36 -8.11
N MET A 377 -14.54 23.13 -8.96
CA MET A 377 -14.19 24.09 -10.00
C MET A 377 -15.19 24.01 -11.16
N ALA A 378 -15.84 25.12 -11.45
CA ALA A 378 -16.77 25.16 -12.56
C ALA A 378 -16.07 25.06 -13.92
N PRO A 379 -16.68 24.40 -14.92
CA PRO A 379 -16.08 24.14 -16.23
C PRO A 379 -15.83 25.42 -17.05
N VAL A 380 -16.36 26.51 -16.63
CA VAL A 380 -16.18 27.83 -17.24
C VAL A 380 -14.81 28.46 -16.91
N TYR A 381 -14.20 28.07 -15.80
CA TYR A 381 -12.88 28.58 -15.41
C TYR A 381 -11.77 27.76 -16.09
N PRO A 382 -10.88 28.43 -16.86
CA PRO A 382 -9.84 27.73 -17.59
C PRO A 382 -8.70 27.26 -16.66
N VAL A 383 -8.08 26.13 -16.99
CA VAL A 383 -6.88 25.64 -16.29
C VAL A 383 -5.65 26.48 -16.63
N TYR A 384 -5.57 26.90 -17.89
CA TYR A 384 -4.47 27.72 -18.37
C TYR A 384 -4.93 29.15 -18.66
N LEU A 385 -4.03 30.09 -18.39
CA LEU A 385 -4.24 31.51 -18.63
C LEU A 385 -4.68 31.76 -20.07
N LYS A 386 -5.73 32.56 -20.24
CA LYS A 386 -6.27 32.93 -21.54
C LYS A 386 -6.04 34.41 -21.80
N ASP A 387 -5.92 34.79 -23.06
CA ASP A 387 -6.12 36.18 -23.47
C ASP A 387 -7.62 36.50 -23.62
N MET A 388 -7.97 37.75 -23.86
CA MET A 388 -9.38 38.15 -24.03
C MET A 388 -10.06 37.49 -25.24
N ALA A 389 -9.30 37.01 -26.22
CA ALA A 389 -9.81 36.24 -27.37
C ALA A 389 -10.02 34.76 -27.07
N GLY A 390 -9.60 34.28 -25.89
CA GLY A 390 -9.71 32.87 -25.45
C GLY A 390 -8.53 31.97 -25.83
N ASN A 391 -7.43 32.50 -26.34
CA ASN A 391 -6.23 31.73 -26.66
C ASN A 391 -5.39 31.52 -25.40
N ASN A 392 -4.67 30.39 -25.35
CA ASN A 392 -3.74 30.12 -24.27
C ASN A 392 -2.54 31.07 -24.30
N VAL A 393 -2.20 31.63 -23.14
CA VAL A 393 -1.01 32.46 -22.93
C VAL A 393 0.19 31.57 -22.60
N ARG A 394 1.35 31.92 -23.14
CA ARG A 394 2.61 31.22 -22.90
C ARG A 394 3.66 32.17 -22.31
N ASP A 395 4.54 31.63 -21.51
CA ASP A 395 5.72 32.34 -21.02
C ASP A 395 6.80 32.52 -22.10
N ALA A 396 7.91 33.15 -21.74
CA ALA A 396 9.05 33.37 -22.63
C ALA A 396 9.71 32.07 -23.15
N ASP A 397 9.54 30.96 -22.41
CA ASP A 397 10.05 29.63 -22.76
C ASP A 397 9.03 28.83 -23.60
N GLY A 398 7.87 29.42 -23.91
CA GLY A 398 6.79 28.78 -24.68
C GLY A 398 5.92 27.81 -23.87
N ARG A 399 6.04 27.78 -22.52
CA ARG A 399 5.21 26.96 -21.64
C ARG A 399 3.88 27.61 -21.38
N LEU A 400 2.83 26.82 -21.24
CA LEU A 400 1.50 27.31 -20.85
C LEU A 400 1.57 27.86 -19.43
N GLN A 401 1.01 29.06 -19.24
CA GLN A 401 0.85 29.65 -17.92
C GLN A 401 -0.45 29.14 -17.28
N TYR A 402 -0.44 28.94 -15.95
CA TYR A 402 -1.63 28.53 -15.22
C TYR A 402 -2.53 29.73 -14.88
N GLU A 403 -3.83 29.49 -14.82
CA GLU A 403 -4.82 30.48 -14.41
C GLU A 403 -5.16 30.32 -12.92
N TYR A 404 -4.85 31.30 -12.09
CA TYR A 404 -5.04 31.24 -10.64
C TYR A 404 -6.29 31.97 -10.13
N GLY A 405 -7.09 32.54 -11.00
CA GLY A 405 -8.35 33.22 -10.63
C GLY A 405 -8.16 34.56 -9.96
N SER A 406 -6.99 35.17 -10.09
CA SER A 406 -6.69 36.50 -9.54
C SER A 406 -6.39 37.50 -10.64
N GLU A 407 -6.93 38.72 -10.50
CA GLU A 407 -6.62 39.83 -11.40
C GLU A 407 -5.12 40.16 -11.42
N ASP A 408 -4.46 40.03 -10.28
CA ASP A 408 -3.01 40.26 -10.18
C ASP A 408 -2.20 39.29 -11.05
N ASP A 409 -2.71 38.07 -11.27
CA ASP A 409 -2.09 37.07 -12.11
C ASP A 409 -2.51 37.15 -13.58
N ASN A 410 -3.82 37.37 -13.84
CA ASN A 410 -4.36 37.31 -15.21
C ASN A 410 -4.50 38.69 -15.87
N GLY A 411 -4.41 39.76 -15.09
CA GLY A 411 -4.52 41.13 -15.57
C GLY A 411 -5.95 41.59 -15.90
N TYR A 412 -6.98 40.76 -15.64
CA TYR A 412 -8.34 41.03 -16.08
C TYR A 412 -9.39 40.95 -14.98
N ALA A 413 -9.52 39.84 -14.28
CA ALA A 413 -10.65 39.58 -13.40
C ALA A 413 -10.29 38.68 -12.22
N ASN A 414 -11.04 38.86 -11.11
CA ASN A 414 -11.02 37.95 -9.98
C ASN A 414 -12.11 36.89 -10.10
N ARG A 415 -11.76 35.62 -10.04
CA ARG A 415 -12.73 34.53 -10.00
C ARG A 415 -13.51 34.57 -8.67
N PRO A 416 -14.82 34.30 -8.65
CA PRO A 416 -15.61 34.34 -7.42
C PRO A 416 -15.20 33.35 -6.35
N SER A 417 -14.53 32.25 -6.73
CA SER A 417 -14.10 31.19 -5.81
C SER A 417 -12.68 30.72 -6.09
N ALA A 418 -12.02 30.15 -5.09
CA ALA A 418 -10.70 29.54 -5.17
C ALA A 418 -9.62 30.45 -5.82
N GLN A 419 -9.62 31.75 -5.51
CA GLN A 419 -8.59 32.68 -5.96
C GLN A 419 -7.22 32.27 -5.41
N GLY A 420 -6.17 32.43 -6.23
CA GLY A 420 -4.81 32.05 -5.90
C GLY A 420 -4.54 30.54 -5.97
N PHE A 421 -5.47 29.71 -6.42
CA PHE A 421 -5.32 28.26 -6.50
C PHE A 421 -5.62 27.71 -7.90
N ASN A 422 -4.80 26.76 -8.30
CA ASN A 422 -5.00 25.96 -9.51
C ASN A 422 -4.58 24.53 -9.22
N SER A 423 -5.53 23.59 -9.24
CA SER A 423 -5.28 22.19 -8.85
C SER A 423 -4.18 21.52 -9.67
N LYS A 424 -4.06 21.86 -10.96
CA LYS A 424 -3.00 21.32 -11.80
C LYS A 424 -1.65 21.94 -11.47
N ALA A 425 -1.61 23.26 -11.28
CA ALA A 425 -0.40 23.95 -10.88
C ALA A 425 0.12 23.45 -9.52
N GLU A 426 -0.76 23.23 -8.55
CA GLU A 426 -0.40 22.69 -7.23
C GLU A 426 0.33 21.34 -7.34
N LEU A 427 -0.06 20.44 -8.27
CA LEU A 427 0.62 19.17 -8.50
C LEU A 427 2.07 19.31 -9.01
N TYR A 428 2.37 20.41 -9.70
CA TYR A 428 3.67 20.60 -10.34
C TYR A 428 4.57 21.60 -9.60
N ASN A 429 3.99 22.62 -8.98
CA ASN A 429 4.74 23.66 -8.27
C ASN A 429 5.07 23.25 -6.83
N ASN A 430 4.12 22.63 -6.14
CA ASN A 430 4.39 22.06 -4.83
C ASN A 430 5.07 20.70 -4.98
N LYS A 431 6.05 20.43 -4.13
CA LYS A 431 6.81 19.19 -4.16
C LYS A 431 6.76 18.51 -2.80
N ALA A 432 6.44 17.24 -2.79
CA ALA A 432 6.42 16.43 -1.60
C ALA A 432 7.20 15.13 -1.87
N TYR A 433 8.41 15.06 -1.33
CA TYR A 433 9.30 13.91 -1.48
C TYR A 433 9.39 13.15 -0.17
N TYR A 434 9.26 11.85 -0.25
CA TYR A 434 9.36 10.93 0.87
C TYR A 434 10.40 9.87 0.53
N THR A 435 11.44 9.78 1.35
CA THR A 435 12.47 8.74 1.20
C THR A 435 12.49 7.88 2.46
N ARG A 436 12.54 6.57 2.31
CA ARG A 436 12.62 5.64 3.43
C ARG A 436 13.67 4.58 3.17
N ASN A 437 14.62 4.47 4.11
CA ASN A 437 15.60 3.40 4.17
C ASN A 437 15.26 2.49 5.34
N SER A 438 15.15 1.19 5.13
CA SER A 438 14.83 0.21 6.16
C SER A 438 15.80 -0.95 6.11
N LEU A 439 16.26 -1.37 7.30
CA LEU A 439 17.08 -2.55 7.48
C LEU A 439 16.48 -3.37 8.62
N SER A 440 16.20 -4.62 8.37
CA SER A 440 15.73 -5.58 9.37
C SER A 440 16.62 -6.80 9.37
N ALA A 441 17.06 -7.23 10.53
CA ALA A 441 17.83 -8.45 10.68
C ALA A 441 17.28 -9.33 11.81
N ARG A 442 17.25 -10.61 11.57
CA ARG A 442 16.84 -11.64 12.52
C ARG A 442 17.88 -12.73 12.55
N SER A 443 18.27 -13.18 13.73
CA SER A 443 19.16 -14.32 13.89
C SER A 443 18.73 -15.18 15.07
N TYR A 444 19.04 -16.44 15.02
CA TYR A 444 18.78 -17.35 16.12
C TYR A 444 19.87 -18.40 16.25
N ILE A 445 20.05 -18.86 17.49
CA ILE A 445 20.86 -20.00 17.84
C ILE A 445 20.00 -20.93 18.70
N THR A 446 19.88 -22.19 18.30
CA THR A 446 19.15 -23.20 19.06
C THR A 446 20.10 -24.31 19.49
N PHE A 447 20.14 -24.54 20.78
CA PHE A 447 20.81 -25.70 21.43
C PHE A 447 19.74 -26.73 21.76
N GLY A 448 19.96 -27.98 21.35
CA GLY A 448 19.03 -29.06 21.62
C GLY A 448 19.31 -30.24 20.68
N THR A 449 19.19 -31.45 21.20
CA THR A 449 19.52 -32.65 20.40
C THR A 449 18.36 -33.08 19.51
N VAL A 450 18.67 -33.50 18.29
CA VAL A 450 17.72 -34.13 17.36
C VAL A 450 17.72 -35.66 17.47
N ARG A 451 18.57 -36.25 18.35
CA ARG A 451 18.67 -37.70 18.57
C ARG A 451 17.67 -38.12 19.63
N GLU A 452 16.73 -38.99 19.29
CA GLU A 452 15.67 -39.48 20.19
C GLU A 452 16.20 -40.26 21.39
N GLU A 453 17.33 -40.94 21.22
CA GLU A 453 17.95 -41.71 22.29
C GLU A 453 18.66 -40.84 23.34
N ALA A 454 18.84 -39.55 23.07
CA ALA A 454 19.55 -38.69 23.99
C ALA A 454 18.70 -38.37 25.24
N ARG A 455 19.33 -38.36 26.41
CA ARG A 455 18.69 -38.08 27.72
C ARG A 455 17.93 -36.76 27.72
N LEU A 456 18.40 -35.73 26.98
CA LEU A 456 17.80 -34.40 26.89
C LEU A 456 16.97 -34.22 25.61
N TYR A 457 16.55 -35.30 24.97
CA TYR A 457 15.67 -35.21 23.80
C TYR A 457 14.37 -34.47 24.15
N GLY A 458 13.98 -33.54 23.29
CA GLY A 458 12.83 -32.68 23.50
C GLY A 458 13.16 -31.36 24.18
N LEU A 459 14.31 -31.23 24.89
CA LEU A 459 14.73 -29.97 25.51
C LEU A 459 15.51 -29.12 24.51
N LYS A 460 15.10 -27.87 24.33
CA LYS A 460 15.74 -26.89 23.43
C LYS A 460 15.86 -25.54 24.10
N LEU A 461 16.99 -24.87 23.97
CA LEU A 461 17.21 -23.49 24.30
C LEU A 461 17.42 -22.69 23.00
N THR A 462 16.51 -21.80 22.68
CA THR A 462 16.64 -20.92 21.52
C THR A 462 16.88 -19.48 21.97
N MET A 463 17.92 -18.86 21.46
CA MET A 463 18.21 -17.45 21.62
C MET A 463 17.94 -16.75 20.29
N ASN A 464 17.03 -15.78 20.27
CA ASN A 464 16.68 -14.99 19.10
C ASN A 464 17.14 -13.56 19.29
N PHE A 465 17.71 -12.98 18.26
CA PHE A 465 18.04 -11.56 18.18
C PHE A 465 17.41 -10.96 16.93
N GLY A 466 16.69 -9.85 17.10
CA GLY A 466 16.08 -9.07 16.04
C GLY A 466 16.41 -7.59 16.17
N THR A 467 16.59 -6.93 15.05
CA THR A 467 16.74 -5.47 14.98
C THR A 467 16.01 -4.93 13.77
N ASP A 468 15.36 -3.77 13.95
CA ASP A 468 14.75 -3.00 12.88
C ASP A 468 15.27 -1.57 12.95
N TYR A 469 15.76 -1.09 11.83
CA TYR A 469 16.18 0.30 11.63
C TYR A 469 15.39 0.90 10.49
N THR A 470 14.86 2.10 10.69
CA THR A 470 14.20 2.89 9.63
C THR A 470 14.68 4.34 9.73
N ASP A 471 15.14 4.89 8.61
CA ASP A 471 15.37 6.32 8.39
C ASP A 471 14.32 6.80 7.40
N TYR A 472 13.49 7.74 7.83
CA TYR A 472 12.41 8.32 7.02
C TYR A 472 12.61 9.82 6.91
N GLN A 473 12.65 10.31 5.69
CA GLN A 473 12.81 11.72 5.37
C GLN A 473 11.60 12.19 4.57
N ARG A 474 11.05 13.34 4.97
CA ARG A 474 10.00 14.04 4.24
C ARG A 474 10.49 15.44 3.90
N THR A 475 10.39 15.83 2.65
CA THR A 475 10.67 17.19 2.19
C THR A 475 9.42 17.72 1.51
N LEU A 476 8.88 18.82 2.03
CA LEU A 476 7.76 19.55 1.46
C LEU A 476 8.24 20.92 1.00
N VAL A 477 7.95 21.27 -0.25
CA VAL A 477 8.21 22.58 -0.83
C VAL A 477 6.89 23.13 -1.33
N TYR A 478 6.48 24.28 -0.83
CA TYR A 478 5.29 24.98 -1.25
C TYR A 478 5.67 26.20 -2.07
N ASP A 479 4.92 26.45 -3.13
CA ASP A 479 5.13 27.57 -4.05
C ASP A 479 5.17 28.91 -3.32
N LYS A 480 6.07 29.78 -3.77
CA LYS A 480 6.28 31.12 -3.21
C LYS A 480 5.34 32.18 -3.79
N GLU A 481 4.76 31.91 -4.96
CA GLU A 481 3.96 32.89 -5.70
C GLU A 481 2.46 32.61 -5.57
N HIS A 482 2.07 31.32 -5.49
CA HIS A 482 0.67 30.91 -5.48
C HIS A 482 0.38 29.88 -4.38
N GLY A 483 -0.90 29.68 -4.09
CA GLY A 483 -1.35 28.69 -3.10
C GLY A 483 -1.15 29.12 -1.66
N ASN A 484 -1.19 28.14 -0.74
CA ASN A 484 -1.24 28.38 0.70
C ASN A 484 0.02 29.05 1.31
N ALA A 485 1.16 28.98 0.64
CA ALA A 485 2.41 29.55 1.16
C ALA A 485 2.82 30.86 0.45
N ALA A 486 2.06 31.35 -0.52
CA ALA A 486 2.36 32.56 -1.28
C ALA A 486 2.55 33.78 -0.39
N GLN A 487 1.64 34.02 0.58
CA GLN A 487 1.73 35.15 1.53
C GLN A 487 2.98 35.10 2.42
N GLN A 488 3.62 33.94 2.54
CA GLN A 488 4.84 33.73 3.31
C GLN A 488 6.10 33.72 2.42
N GLY A 489 5.95 33.94 1.11
CA GLY A 489 7.04 33.83 0.13
C GLY A 489 7.55 32.39 -0.04
N GLY A 490 6.64 31.43 0.02
CA GLY A 490 6.93 30.00 -0.04
C GLY A 490 7.34 29.37 1.30
N ARG A 491 7.30 28.06 1.37
CA ARG A 491 7.66 27.29 2.56
C ARG A 491 8.42 26.02 2.20
N LEU A 492 9.52 25.76 2.89
CA LEU A 492 10.26 24.51 2.85
C LEU A 492 10.19 23.87 4.25
N SER A 493 9.74 22.62 4.30
CA SER A 493 9.72 21.82 5.53
C SER A 493 10.48 20.52 5.30
N LYS A 494 11.44 20.21 6.17
CA LYS A 494 12.17 18.94 6.17
C LYS A 494 11.99 18.24 7.49
N THR A 495 11.47 17.02 7.44
CA THR A 495 11.32 16.12 8.58
C THR A 495 12.26 14.93 8.41
N ASN A 496 13.01 14.61 9.45
CA ASN A 496 13.78 13.36 9.53
C ASN A 496 13.35 12.58 10.76
N THR A 497 12.99 11.33 10.58
CA THR A 497 12.60 10.41 11.64
C THR A 497 13.47 9.16 11.56
N ARG A 498 14.14 8.84 12.67
CA ARG A 498 14.93 7.60 12.79
C ARG A 498 14.39 6.74 13.90
N THR A 499 14.12 5.49 13.57
CA THR A 499 13.71 4.48 14.54
C THR A 499 14.72 3.35 14.56
N LEU A 500 15.01 2.86 15.75
CA LEU A 500 15.84 1.68 15.96
C LEU A 500 15.20 0.86 17.08
N SER A 501 14.81 -0.36 16.77
CA SER A 501 14.41 -1.33 17.78
C SER A 501 15.33 -2.54 17.77
N TYR A 502 15.48 -3.18 18.91
CA TYR A 502 16.09 -4.48 19.02
C TYR A 502 15.42 -5.31 20.11
N THR A 503 15.26 -6.57 19.78
CA THR A 503 14.67 -7.59 20.63
C THR A 503 15.66 -8.71 20.83
N PHE A 504 15.87 -9.13 22.05
CA PHE A 504 16.63 -10.32 22.39
C PHE A 504 15.80 -11.20 23.30
N ASN A 505 15.49 -12.41 22.86
CA ASN A 505 14.75 -13.34 23.69
C ASN A 505 15.45 -14.69 23.85
N GLN A 506 15.20 -15.38 24.95
CA GLN A 506 15.66 -16.70 25.29
C GLN A 506 14.44 -17.55 25.58
N LEU A 507 14.29 -18.65 24.87
CA LEU A 507 13.16 -19.56 24.96
C LEU A 507 13.68 -20.97 25.31
N LEU A 508 13.30 -21.47 26.48
CA LEU A 508 13.52 -22.85 26.88
C LEU A 508 12.23 -23.62 26.61
N THR A 509 12.31 -24.59 25.69
CA THR A 509 11.18 -25.45 25.34
C THR A 509 11.48 -26.88 25.68
N TYR A 510 10.47 -27.60 26.17
CA TYR A 510 10.49 -29.03 26.32
C TYR A 510 9.26 -29.63 25.63
N ASP A 511 9.51 -30.46 24.64
CA ASP A 511 8.48 -31.06 23.79
C ASP A 511 8.73 -32.56 23.67
N ARG A 512 7.87 -33.38 24.28
CA ARG A 512 8.03 -34.82 24.32
C ARG A 512 6.69 -35.54 24.43
N THR A 513 6.58 -36.64 23.69
CA THR A 513 5.44 -37.56 23.76
C THR A 513 5.85 -38.82 24.54
N PHE A 514 4.99 -39.20 25.49
CA PHE A 514 5.12 -40.38 26.36
C PHE A 514 3.87 -41.25 26.16
N GLY A 515 3.94 -42.29 25.35
CA GLY A 515 2.78 -43.06 24.96
C GLY A 515 1.71 -42.17 24.30
N ASP A 516 0.50 -42.08 24.86
CA ASP A 516 -0.59 -41.27 24.36
C ASP A 516 -0.58 -39.82 24.89
N HIS A 517 0.38 -39.45 25.73
CA HIS A 517 0.48 -38.14 26.34
C HIS A 517 1.57 -37.30 25.68
N SER A 518 1.19 -36.10 25.19
CA SER A 518 2.15 -35.13 24.65
C SER A 518 2.26 -33.95 25.62
N LEU A 519 3.50 -33.66 26.04
CA LEU A 519 3.84 -32.57 26.94
C LEU A 519 4.63 -31.52 26.16
N ASN A 520 4.12 -30.26 26.16
CA ASN A 520 4.81 -29.10 25.63
C ASN A 520 4.89 -28.03 26.72
N LEU A 521 6.12 -27.66 27.10
CA LEU A 521 6.41 -26.61 28.07
C LEU A 521 7.26 -25.54 27.42
N LEU A 522 6.94 -24.28 27.69
CA LEU A 522 7.67 -23.11 27.24
C LEU A 522 7.94 -22.19 28.43
N ALA A 523 9.21 -21.81 28.62
CA ALA A 523 9.61 -20.71 29.49
C ALA A 523 10.43 -19.73 28.66
N GLY A 524 10.17 -18.44 28.80
CA GLY A 524 10.83 -17.42 28.01
C GLY A 524 11.13 -16.15 28.76
N HIS A 525 12.16 -15.46 28.32
CA HIS A 525 12.50 -14.11 28.72
C HIS A 525 12.74 -13.27 27.46
N GLU A 526 12.23 -12.04 27.43
CA GLU A 526 12.44 -11.09 26.34
C GLU A 526 12.95 -9.77 26.86
N TYR A 527 13.97 -9.25 26.21
CA TYR A 527 14.45 -7.88 26.35
C TYR A 527 14.13 -7.13 25.06
N TYR A 528 13.43 -6.00 25.17
CA TYR A 528 13.06 -5.15 24.05
C TYR A 528 13.48 -3.70 24.33
N ARG A 529 14.00 -3.02 23.30
CA ARG A 529 14.29 -1.59 23.35
C ARG A 529 13.94 -0.93 22.02
N TYR A 530 13.29 0.23 22.13
CA TYR A 530 12.92 1.09 21.00
C TYR A 530 13.52 2.50 21.21
N LYS A 531 14.10 3.05 20.15
CA LYS A 531 14.62 4.42 20.10
C LYS A 531 13.96 5.14 18.94
N TYR A 532 13.49 6.34 19.22
CA TYR A 532 12.86 7.23 18.24
C TYR A 532 13.56 8.58 18.30
N ASN A 533 14.00 9.07 17.14
CA ASN A 533 14.57 10.41 16.98
C ASN A 533 13.76 11.14 15.91
N TYR A 534 13.42 12.37 16.19
CA TYR A 534 12.66 13.22 15.30
C TYR A 534 13.35 14.58 15.20
N ALA A 535 13.46 15.10 13.97
CA ALA A 535 13.94 16.44 13.68
C ALA A 535 13.05 17.08 12.62
N LEU A 536 12.59 18.29 12.87
CA LEU A 536 11.85 19.12 11.94
C LEU A 536 12.59 20.44 11.75
N GLY A 537 12.83 20.81 10.51
CA GLY A 537 13.28 22.15 10.11
C GLY A 537 12.27 22.76 9.14
N GLU A 538 11.84 23.98 9.41
CA GLU A 538 10.94 24.73 8.54
C GLU A 538 11.48 26.13 8.27
N LYS A 539 11.33 26.59 7.04
CA LYS A 539 11.71 27.93 6.58
C LYS A 539 10.65 28.48 5.64
N THR A 540 10.23 29.70 5.90
CA THR A 540 9.41 30.52 4.99
C THR A 540 10.26 31.59 4.32
N GLY A 541 9.74 32.24 3.28
CA GLY A 541 10.49 33.20 2.47
C GLY A 541 11.65 32.51 1.75
N ILE A 542 11.35 31.43 1.02
CA ILE A 542 12.37 30.68 0.27
C ILE A 542 12.74 31.44 -1.00
N VAL A 543 14.03 31.66 -1.18
CA VAL A 543 14.57 32.18 -2.43
C VAL A 543 14.78 30.96 -3.34
N GLY A 544 14.05 30.90 -4.47
CA GLY A 544 14.13 29.81 -5.45
C GLY A 544 15.37 29.89 -6.30
#